data_cbf62caacb566b9c0cd1b47359a3ad4f
#
_entry.id   cbf62caacb566b9c0cd1b47359a3ad4f
#
_cell.length_a   1.000
_cell.length_b   1.000
_cell.length_c   1.000
_cell.angle_alpha   90.00
_cell.angle_beta   90.00
_cell.angle_gamma   90.00
#
_symmetry.space_group_name_H-M   'P 1'
#
loop_
_entity.id
_entity.type
_entity.pdbx_description
1 polymer ?
#
loop_
_entity_poly.entity_id
_entity_poly.type
_entity_poly.pdbx_seq_one_letter_code
_entity_poly.pdbx_strand_id
1 'polypeptide(L)'
;MAVISKGIKLSYKTKGGAGEFIELEDLYEIPELGENALPHWDLAKKYDIIDFDLGVKLTGAGFPVYKGKGARLQRALINYFLDCNTKAGYQEVEPPIMVNEASGFGTGQLPDKEGQMYHATADGFYLVPTAEVPVTNIFRDVILEQSELPVKMTAY
;
A
#
# COMPACT_ATOMS: atom_id res chain seq x y z
N MET A 1 -14.41 10.39 -10.36
CA MET A 1 -13.62 11.54 -10.84
C MET A 1 -12.65 11.90 -9.72
N ALA A 2 -11.42 11.42 -9.79
CA ALA A 2 -10.39 11.84 -8.83
C ALA A 2 -10.04 13.27 -9.19
N VAL A 3 -10.60 14.24 -8.47
CA VAL A 3 -10.16 15.63 -8.53
C VAL A 3 -8.83 15.65 -7.79
N ILE A 4 -7.73 15.53 -8.51
CA ILE A 4 -6.45 15.98 -8.00
C ILE A 4 -6.61 17.49 -7.89
N SER A 5 -6.85 17.98 -6.67
CA SER A 5 -6.97 19.41 -6.43
C SER A 5 -5.63 20.06 -6.79
N LYS A 6 -5.68 21.03 -7.69
CA LYS A 6 -4.57 21.97 -7.92
C LYS A 6 -4.08 22.46 -6.55
N GLY A 7 -2.82 22.20 -6.24
CA GLY A 7 -2.16 22.80 -5.07
C GLY A 7 -1.77 21.90 -3.91
N ILE A 8 -1.48 20.61 -4.12
CA ILE A 8 -0.77 19.85 -3.08
C ILE A 8 0.68 20.33 -3.08
N LYS A 9 1.02 21.18 -2.09
CA LYS A 9 2.40 21.61 -1.83
C LYS A 9 3.07 20.60 -0.93
N LEU A 10 4.08 19.92 -1.44
CA LEU A 10 4.95 19.09 -0.64
C LEU A 10 6.08 19.94 -0.06
N SER A 11 6.15 20.04 1.28
CA SER A 11 7.29 20.66 1.95
C SER A 11 8.26 19.57 2.40
N TYR A 12 9.54 19.70 2.07
CA TYR A 12 10.57 18.87 2.67
C TYR A 12 11.57 19.75 3.43
N LYS A 13 12.08 19.23 4.57
CA LYS A 13 13.14 19.90 5.31
C LYS A 13 14.50 19.41 4.84
N THR A 14 15.32 20.29 4.30
CA THR A 14 16.74 20.02 4.13
C THR A 14 17.49 20.22 5.43
N LYS A 15 18.59 19.50 5.66
CA LYS A 15 19.52 19.75 6.78
C LYS A 15 20.12 21.15 6.62
N GLY A 16 19.48 22.18 7.22
CA GLY A 16 20.07 23.52 7.31
C GLY A 16 19.24 24.71 6.80
N GLY A 17 17.96 24.54 6.44
CA GLY A 17 17.18 25.69 5.97
C GLY A 17 15.68 25.44 5.83
N ALA A 18 14.92 26.50 5.56
CA ALA A 18 13.52 26.40 5.18
C ALA A 18 13.42 25.59 3.87
N GLY A 19 12.64 24.51 3.91
CA GLY A 19 12.47 23.64 2.74
C GLY A 19 11.82 24.39 1.57
N GLU A 20 12.28 24.12 0.38
CA GLU A 20 11.65 24.57 -0.85
C GLU A 20 10.31 23.81 -1.04
N PHE A 21 9.27 24.54 -1.45
CA PHE A 21 8.01 23.92 -1.83
C PHE A 21 8.12 23.52 -3.29
N ILE A 22 7.95 22.22 -3.55
CA ILE A 22 7.82 21.70 -4.91
C ILE A 22 6.32 21.50 -5.17
N GLU A 23 5.80 22.14 -6.19
CA GLU A 23 4.44 21.86 -6.65
C GLU A 23 4.46 20.53 -7.43
N LEU A 24 3.41 19.72 -7.27
CA LEU A 24 3.33 18.42 -7.96
C LEU A 24 3.42 18.56 -9.49
N GLU A 25 2.98 19.69 -10.02
CA GLU A 25 3.05 20.03 -11.44
C GLU A 25 4.50 20.17 -11.94
N ASP A 26 5.45 20.45 -11.04
CA ASP A 26 6.89 20.53 -11.36
C ASP A 26 7.58 19.16 -11.43
N LEU A 27 6.92 18.10 -10.94
CA LEU A 27 7.50 16.76 -10.85
C LEU A 27 7.14 15.87 -12.05
N TYR A 28 6.03 16.12 -12.70
CA TYR A 28 5.57 15.37 -13.88
C TYR A 28 4.46 16.13 -14.61
N GLU A 29 4.39 15.93 -15.91
CA GLU A 29 3.26 16.43 -16.72
C GLU A 29 2.00 15.62 -16.37
N ILE A 30 0.96 16.32 -15.91
CA ILE A 30 -0.35 15.72 -15.70
C ILE A 30 -1.00 15.52 -17.07
N PRO A 31 -1.27 14.28 -17.49
CA PRO A 31 -1.85 14.03 -18.79
C PRO A 31 -3.25 14.66 -18.88
N GLU A 32 -3.48 15.44 -19.92
CA GLU A 32 -4.82 15.92 -20.26
C GLU A 32 -5.65 14.75 -20.79
N LEU A 33 -6.62 14.34 -20.00
CA LEU A 33 -7.59 13.34 -20.42
C LEU A 33 -8.70 14.04 -21.21
N GLY A 34 -8.94 13.61 -22.46
CA GLY A 34 -10.00 14.17 -23.29
C GLY A 34 -11.40 14.00 -22.67
N GLU A 35 -12.38 14.72 -23.22
CA GLU A 35 -13.78 14.72 -22.72
C GLU A 35 -14.42 13.32 -22.64
N ASN A 36 -13.91 12.37 -23.42
CA ASN A 36 -14.38 10.97 -23.46
C ASN A 36 -13.61 10.04 -22.52
N ALA A 37 -12.84 10.56 -21.56
CA ALA A 37 -12.14 9.75 -20.59
C ALA A 37 -13.11 8.95 -19.72
N LEU A 38 -12.91 7.64 -19.67
CA LEU A 38 -13.73 6.74 -18.87
C LEU A 38 -13.14 6.58 -17.46
N PRO A 39 -13.99 6.51 -16.42
CA PRO A 39 -13.53 6.19 -15.07
C PRO A 39 -13.03 4.73 -15.00
N HIS A 40 -12.22 4.44 -13.99
CA HIS A 40 -11.54 3.14 -13.87
C HIS A 40 -12.50 1.93 -13.81
N TRP A 41 -13.68 2.08 -13.23
CA TRP A 41 -14.69 1.01 -13.18
C TRP A 41 -15.27 0.67 -14.55
N ASP A 42 -15.47 1.68 -15.42
CA ASP A 42 -15.92 1.47 -16.80
C ASP A 42 -14.80 0.84 -17.65
N LEU A 43 -13.55 1.28 -17.44
CA LEU A 43 -12.38 0.67 -18.08
C LEU A 43 -12.19 -0.78 -17.64
N ALA A 44 -12.32 -1.08 -16.35
CA ALA A 44 -12.24 -2.42 -15.80
C ALA A 44 -13.27 -3.36 -16.46
N LYS A 45 -14.51 -2.89 -16.62
CA LYS A 45 -15.60 -3.62 -17.27
C LYS A 45 -15.37 -3.75 -18.78
N LYS A 46 -14.97 -2.65 -19.46
CA LYS A 46 -14.69 -2.63 -20.90
C LYS A 46 -13.61 -3.62 -21.31
N TYR A 47 -12.56 -3.74 -20.50
CA TYR A 47 -11.44 -4.64 -20.77
C TYR A 47 -11.54 -6.00 -20.07
N ASP A 48 -12.59 -6.23 -19.29
CA ASP A 48 -12.83 -7.46 -18.52
C ASP A 48 -11.61 -7.87 -17.65
N ILE A 49 -11.01 -6.91 -16.98
CA ILE A 49 -9.79 -7.11 -16.20
C ILE A 49 -10.03 -7.16 -14.68
N ILE A 50 -11.11 -6.55 -14.21
CA ILE A 50 -11.52 -6.57 -12.80
C ILE A 50 -13.04 -6.77 -12.75
N ASP A 51 -13.49 -7.70 -11.90
CA ASP A 51 -14.89 -8.03 -11.69
C ASP A 51 -15.29 -7.72 -10.26
N PHE A 52 -16.00 -6.63 -10.06
CA PHE A 52 -16.47 -6.19 -8.76
C PHE A 52 -17.68 -6.99 -8.28
N ASP A 53 -18.57 -7.37 -9.19
CA ASP A 53 -19.78 -8.14 -8.86
C ASP A 53 -19.42 -9.55 -8.39
N LEU A 54 -18.43 -10.16 -9.02
CA LEU A 54 -17.91 -11.45 -8.59
C LEU A 54 -17.23 -11.34 -7.23
N GLY A 55 -16.53 -10.25 -6.95
CA GLY A 55 -15.95 -9.95 -5.62
C GLY A 55 -17.01 -9.88 -4.54
N VAL A 56 -18.09 -9.15 -4.79
CA VAL A 56 -19.24 -9.08 -3.86
C VAL A 56 -19.84 -10.46 -3.62
N LYS A 57 -20.00 -11.28 -4.67
CA LYS A 57 -20.53 -12.65 -4.56
C LYS A 57 -19.64 -13.54 -3.67
N LEU A 58 -18.32 -13.42 -3.77
CA LEU A 58 -17.38 -14.30 -3.08
C LEU A 58 -17.14 -13.88 -1.63
N THR A 59 -17.10 -12.58 -1.36
CA THR A 59 -16.67 -12.04 -0.07
C THR A 59 -17.61 -10.95 0.44
N GLY A 60 -17.77 -9.87 -0.35
CA GLY A 60 -18.53 -8.70 0.03
C GLY A 60 -18.06 -7.46 -0.73
N ALA A 61 -18.69 -6.31 -0.41
CA ALA A 61 -18.32 -5.04 -1.03
C ALA A 61 -16.86 -4.68 -0.73
N GLY A 62 -16.16 -4.15 -1.72
CA GLY A 62 -14.75 -3.74 -1.59
C GLY A 62 -13.73 -4.80 -1.95
N PHE A 63 -14.15 -6.02 -2.30
CA PHE A 63 -13.26 -7.11 -2.72
C PHE A 63 -13.34 -7.33 -4.23
N PRO A 64 -12.38 -6.82 -5.03
CA PRO A 64 -12.37 -7.03 -6.47
C PRO A 64 -11.79 -8.41 -6.84
N VAL A 65 -12.26 -8.98 -7.96
CA VAL A 65 -11.64 -10.14 -8.58
C VAL A 65 -10.89 -9.71 -9.82
N TYR A 66 -9.59 -9.86 -9.82
CA TYR A 66 -8.76 -9.63 -11.00
C TYR A 66 -8.83 -10.83 -11.95
N LYS A 67 -9.04 -10.58 -13.25
CA LYS A 67 -9.18 -11.63 -14.25
C LYS A 67 -8.19 -11.51 -15.40
N GLY A 68 -7.79 -12.63 -15.96
CA GLY A 68 -7.02 -12.69 -17.20
C GLY A 68 -5.82 -11.75 -17.24
N LYS A 69 -5.84 -10.77 -18.14
CA LYS A 69 -4.79 -9.77 -18.29
C LYS A 69 -4.67 -8.85 -17.06
N GLY A 70 -5.78 -8.58 -16.36
CA GLY A 70 -5.78 -7.79 -15.12
C GLY A 70 -5.00 -8.46 -14.00
N ALA A 71 -5.25 -9.75 -13.75
CA ALA A 71 -4.50 -10.53 -12.77
C ALA A 71 -3.01 -10.62 -13.12
N ARG A 72 -2.69 -10.78 -14.41
CA ARG A 72 -1.29 -10.77 -14.87
C ARG A 72 -0.62 -9.42 -14.66
N LEU A 73 -1.33 -8.32 -14.94
CA LEU A 73 -0.81 -6.96 -14.75
C LEU A 73 -0.55 -6.67 -13.28
N GLN A 74 -1.50 -7.01 -12.39
CA GLN A 74 -1.31 -6.83 -10.95
C GLN A 74 -0.05 -7.53 -10.45
N ARG A 75 0.11 -8.82 -10.80
CA ARG A 75 1.31 -9.58 -10.43
C ARG A 75 2.60 -8.97 -11.00
N ALA A 76 2.56 -8.48 -12.24
CA ALA A 76 3.71 -7.84 -12.87
C ALA A 76 4.09 -6.54 -12.15
N LEU A 77 3.11 -5.75 -11.72
CA LEU A 77 3.34 -4.51 -10.96
C LEU A 77 3.93 -4.80 -9.57
N ILE A 78 3.42 -5.83 -8.88
CA ILE A 78 3.98 -6.25 -7.59
C ILE A 78 5.47 -6.59 -7.75
N ASN A 79 5.79 -7.47 -8.70
CA ASN A 79 7.19 -7.85 -8.95
C ASN A 79 8.05 -6.62 -9.33
N TYR A 80 7.52 -5.75 -10.19
CA TYR A 80 8.23 -4.54 -10.61
C TYR A 80 8.59 -3.63 -9.43
N PHE A 81 7.64 -3.38 -8.52
CA PHE A 81 7.90 -2.53 -7.34
C PHE A 81 8.89 -3.18 -6.37
N LEU A 82 8.78 -4.47 -6.11
CA LEU A 82 9.73 -5.20 -5.27
C LEU A 82 11.14 -5.19 -5.88
N ASP A 83 11.25 -5.43 -7.18
CA ASP A 83 12.52 -5.36 -7.91
C ASP A 83 13.14 -3.96 -7.90
N CYS A 84 12.33 -2.91 -8.01
CA CYS A 84 12.80 -1.53 -7.91
C CYS A 84 13.33 -1.22 -6.50
N ASN A 85 12.63 -1.65 -5.47
CA ASN A 85 13.02 -1.41 -4.09
C ASN A 85 14.28 -2.21 -3.71
N THR A 86 14.40 -3.46 -4.11
CA THR A 86 15.60 -4.27 -3.87
C THR A 86 16.82 -3.70 -4.58
N LYS A 87 16.68 -3.21 -5.82
CA LYS A 87 17.74 -2.47 -6.53
C LYS A 87 18.14 -1.16 -5.84
N ALA A 88 17.20 -0.53 -5.13
CA ALA A 88 17.46 0.67 -4.32
C ALA A 88 18.07 0.34 -2.93
N GLY A 89 18.39 -0.93 -2.66
CA GLY A 89 19.04 -1.38 -1.43
C GLY A 89 18.09 -1.69 -0.27
N TYR A 90 16.80 -1.92 -0.55
CA TYR A 90 15.87 -2.46 0.44
C TYR A 90 15.98 -3.98 0.50
N GLN A 91 15.92 -4.54 1.69
CA GLN A 91 15.79 -5.97 1.90
C GLN A 91 14.34 -6.37 1.69
N GLU A 92 14.08 -7.30 0.76
CA GLU A 92 12.76 -7.87 0.59
C GLU A 92 12.47 -8.86 1.72
N VAL A 93 11.29 -8.76 2.29
CA VAL A 93 10.77 -9.67 3.32
C VAL A 93 9.34 -10.10 2.97
N GLU A 94 8.99 -11.34 3.27
CA GLU A 94 7.64 -11.86 3.09
C GLU A 94 7.06 -12.22 4.49
N PRO A 95 6.39 -11.26 5.13
CA PRO A 95 5.85 -11.47 6.46
C PRO A 95 4.52 -12.23 6.42
N PRO A 96 4.10 -12.83 7.55
CA PRO A 96 2.76 -13.41 7.66
C PRO A 96 1.67 -12.36 7.45
N ILE A 97 0.59 -12.75 6.77
CA ILE A 97 -0.62 -11.93 6.59
C ILE A 97 -1.53 -11.92 7.83
N MET A 98 -1.26 -12.80 8.77
CA MET A 98 -1.95 -12.86 10.08
C MET A 98 -0.94 -12.58 11.18
N VAL A 99 -1.33 -11.73 12.12
CA VAL A 99 -0.49 -11.31 13.24
C VAL A 99 -1.21 -11.51 14.57
N ASN A 100 -0.43 -11.63 15.66
CA ASN A 100 -0.96 -11.65 17.01
C ASN A 100 -1.35 -10.22 17.48
N GLU A 101 -2.07 -10.16 18.58
CA GLU A 101 -2.56 -8.93 19.20
C GLU A 101 -1.42 -7.94 19.50
N ALA A 102 -0.29 -8.43 20.00
CA ALA A 102 0.87 -7.61 20.35
C ALA A 102 1.44 -6.85 19.12
N SER A 103 1.41 -7.46 17.93
CA SER A 103 1.82 -6.81 16.70
C SER A 103 0.84 -5.72 16.26
N GLY A 104 -0.45 -5.94 16.48
CA GLY A 104 -1.47 -4.91 16.22
C GLY A 104 -1.30 -3.69 17.11
N PHE A 105 -0.99 -3.89 18.39
CA PHE A 105 -0.66 -2.80 19.31
C PHE A 105 0.67 -2.10 18.96
N GLY A 106 1.66 -2.85 18.53
CA GLY A 106 3.00 -2.34 18.21
C GLY A 106 3.02 -1.28 17.11
N THR A 107 2.03 -1.28 16.22
CA THR A 107 1.87 -0.28 15.14
C THR A 107 0.64 0.62 15.32
N GLY A 108 -0.06 0.52 16.46
CA GLY A 108 -1.22 1.35 16.75
C GLY A 108 -2.48 0.99 15.99
N GLN A 109 -2.55 -0.19 15.37
CA GLN A 109 -3.76 -0.70 14.73
C GLN A 109 -4.79 -1.17 15.75
N LEU A 110 -4.33 -1.59 16.92
CA LEU A 110 -5.18 -1.92 18.06
C LEU A 110 -5.04 -0.85 19.17
N PRO A 111 -6.11 -0.54 19.92
CA PRO A 111 -7.47 -1.09 19.76
C PRO A 111 -8.13 -0.59 18.48
N ASP A 112 -8.72 -1.50 17.70
CA ASP A 112 -9.36 -1.21 16.42
C ASP A 112 -10.73 -0.54 16.65
N LYS A 113 -10.71 0.77 16.75
CA LYS A 113 -11.93 1.58 16.98
C LYS A 113 -12.80 1.75 15.73
N GLU A 114 -12.21 1.53 14.56
CA GLU A 114 -12.83 1.79 13.26
C GLU A 114 -13.23 0.49 12.53
N GLY A 115 -12.92 -0.68 13.10
CA GLY A 115 -13.22 -1.98 12.50
C GLY A 115 -12.43 -2.26 11.21
N GLN A 116 -11.17 -1.85 11.19
CA GLN A 116 -10.30 -1.98 10.00
C GLN A 116 -9.62 -3.34 9.88
N MET A 117 -9.56 -4.11 10.98
CA MET A 117 -8.89 -5.41 11.00
C MET A 117 -9.89 -6.54 11.13
N TYR A 118 -9.81 -7.53 10.24
CA TYR A 118 -10.54 -8.77 10.42
C TYR A 118 -9.90 -9.59 11.53
N HIS A 119 -10.72 -10.05 12.48
CA HIS A 119 -10.28 -10.82 13.64
C HIS A 119 -10.72 -12.27 13.54
N ALA A 120 -9.77 -13.18 13.49
CA ALA A 120 -10.00 -14.63 13.64
C ALA A 120 -10.08 -14.96 15.13
N THR A 121 -11.28 -14.79 15.72
CA THR A 121 -11.49 -14.84 17.17
C THR A 121 -11.16 -16.19 17.81
N ALA A 122 -11.30 -17.30 17.08
CA ALA A 122 -10.99 -18.63 17.58
C ALA A 122 -9.50 -18.81 17.92
N ASP A 123 -8.64 -18.16 17.15
CA ASP A 123 -7.18 -18.32 17.26
C ASP A 123 -6.49 -17.06 17.83
N GLY A 124 -7.22 -15.96 17.99
CA GLY A 124 -6.69 -14.70 18.48
C GLY A 124 -5.76 -13.99 17.48
N PHE A 125 -5.94 -14.24 16.19
CA PHE A 125 -5.15 -13.62 15.14
C PHE A 125 -5.95 -12.56 14.36
N TYR A 126 -5.22 -11.60 13.83
CA TYR A 126 -5.77 -10.51 13.02
C TYR A 126 -5.19 -10.56 11.60
N LEU A 127 -6.04 -10.38 10.58
CA LEU A 127 -5.55 -10.17 9.22
C LEU A 127 -5.00 -8.75 9.11
N VAL A 128 -3.79 -8.62 8.58
CA VAL A 128 -3.14 -7.32 8.50
C VAL A 128 -3.76 -6.45 7.40
N PRO A 129 -4.02 -5.16 7.66
CA PRO A 129 -4.50 -4.23 6.64
C PRO A 129 -3.36 -3.74 5.72
N THR A 130 -2.12 -3.89 6.15
CA THR A 130 -0.91 -3.45 5.45
C THR A 130 0.29 -4.27 5.89
N ALA A 131 1.26 -4.44 5.01
CA ALA A 131 2.55 -5.08 5.33
C ALA A 131 3.35 -4.31 6.39
N GLU A 132 3.07 -3.04 6.61
CA GLU A 132 3.70 -2.22 7.66
C GLU A 132 3.58 -2.87 9.04
N VAL A 133 2.42 -3.46 9.36
CA VAL A 133 2.17 -4.07 10.68
C VAL A 133 3.19 -5.16 10.98
N PRO A 134 3.31 -6.25 10.21
CA PRO A 134 4.29 -7.28 10.50
C PRO A 134 5.74 -6.81 10.32
N VAL A 135 6.04 -6.00 9.30
CA VAL A 135 7.41 -5.57 8.99
C VAL A 135 7.98 -4.70 10.10
N THR A 136 7.22 -3.73 10.61
CA THR A 136 7.66 -2.88 11.73
C THR A 136 7.87 -3.72 12.99
N ASN A 137 7.03 -4.73 13.24
CA ASN A 137 7.13 -5.60 14.40
C ASN A 137 8.28 -6.61 14.36
N ILE A 138 9.01 -6.74 13.24
CA ILE A 138 10.26 -7.52 13.19
C ILE A 138 11.26 -7.02 14.24
N PHE A 139 11.27 -5.71 14.49
CA PHE A 139 12.16 -5.07 15.44
C PHE A 139 11.48 -4.65 16.74
N ARG A 140 10.25 -5.16 17.01
CA ARG A 140 9.61 -4.93 18.30
C ARG A 140 10.44 -5.59 19.42
N ASP A 141 10.64 -4.88 20.52
CA ASP A 141 11.44 -5.32 21.67
C ASP A 141 12.92 -5.60 21.33
N VAL A 142 13.43 -5.05 20.23
CA VAL A 142 14.83 -5.18 19.81
C VAL A 142 15.53 -3.83 19.96
N ILE A 143 16.73 -3.84 20.52
CA ILE A 143 17.64 -2.69 20.54
C ILE A 143 18.66 -2.91 19.43
N LEU A 144 18.68 -2.00 18.45
CA LEU A 144 19.64 -2.05 17.34
C LEU A 144 20.88 -1.23 17.67
N GLU A 145 22.02 -1.75 17.27
CA GLU A 145 23.27 -1.00 17.32
C GLU A 145 23.31 0.08 16.22
N GLN A 146 24.02 1.15 16.46
CA GLN A 146 24.14 2.25 15.48
C GLN A 146 24.66 1.79 14.12
N SER A 147 25.52 0.78 14.10
CA SER A 147 26.08 0.18 12.87
C SER A 147 25.07 -0.59 12.02
N GLU A 148 23.94 -0.97 12.60
CA GLU A 148 22.85 -1.68 11.91
C GLU A 148 21.87 -0.74 11.18
N LEU A 149 22.02 0.57 11.42
CA LEU A 149 21.16 1.58 10.84
C LEU A 149 21.77 2.21 9.57
N PRO A 150 20.96 2.60 8.59
CA PRO A 150 19.50 2.47 8.54
C PRO A 150 19.04 1.06 8.13
N VAL A 151 17.99 0.55 8.76
CA VAL A 151 17.27 -0.65 8.30
C VAL A 151 16.26 -0.24 7.24
N LYS A 152 16.31 -0.89 6.08
CA LYS A 152 15.41 -0.63 4.95
C LYS A 152 14.80 -1.94 4.49
N MET A 153 13.49 -2.06 4.57
CA MET A 153 12.77 -3.26 4.14
C MET A 153 11.63 -2.91 3.19
N THR A 154 11.29 -3.86 2.34
CA THR A 154 10.14 -3.82 1.43
C THR A 154 9.38 -5.12 1.51
N ALA A 155 8.05 -5.05 1.45
CA ALA A 155 7.15 -6.20 1.47
C ALA A 155 5.89 -5.91 0.65
N TYR A 156 5.22 -6.98 0.25
CA TYR A 156 3.89 -6.93 -0.35
C TYR A 156 2.89 -7.70 0.51
#